data_ba961fa4ba1b1b4eef8e4abd1f5e24a5
#
_entry.id   ba961fa4ba1b1b4eef8e4abd1f5e24a5
#
_cell.length_a   1.000
_cell.length_b   1.000
_cell.length_c   1.000
_cell.angle_alpha   90.00
_cell.angle_beta   90.00
_cell.angle_gamma   90.00
#
_symmetry.space_group_name_H-M   'P 1'
#
loop_
_entity.id
_entity.type
_entity.pdbx_description
1 polymer ?
#
loop_
_entity_poly.entity_id
_entity_poly.type
_entity_poly.pdbx_seq_one_letter_code
_entity_poly.pdbx_strand_id
1 'polypeptide(L)'
;MRILLLALALLAASSATLAQSPAQAAYAKRWPLALSAERAGAYRVELDRSVYTTTAWADLRDVDVLDANGKPVAAALFGPEQPTALPARRIVVPWFPLPAPAQGAGEPASVSAQFGEHGRIVRIEASGGMPSEDTGRAFLVDLSGIRDNPEALEITWDPGEPREARFRVEGSHDLQTWDVMQSRVTLMELQRGTQRLLHDEAPIQAGFRYVRFVPLDAAAALPIREIRVRLDAAHLQQTVAWSELPGRRMREQGVDGFVYHSDGRYPIALANLAMDDFAVGEWTLESRDADDAPWRLRAGPWVAYRVDGERPSASPDQALSSGPVRDRQWRLRSRGALPERAPTLRLGYRPEVMVFLAQGTPPYALVAGSARARRATVPMPALVDALRRDRGAEWQPAPAYLSTATVLAGDAALVAPPEPRDWKAWLLWGVLLLGAGLVAAFAFSLLRGRPPA
;
A
#
# COMPACT_ATOMS: atom_id res chain seq x y z
N MET A 1 24.62 35.44 -59.42
CA MET A 1 24.34 36.07 -58.09
C MET A 1 22.95 35.77 -57.50
N ARG A 2 21.93 35.45 -58.29
CA ARG A 2 20.58 35.09 -57.79
C ARG A 2 20.39 33.64 -57.40
N ILE A 3 21.21 32.72 -57.86
CA ILE A 3 21.15 31.27 -57.57
C ILE A 3 21.86 30.95 -56.25
N LEU A 4 22.88 31.75 -55.83
CA LEU A 4 23.59 31.56 -54.59
C LEU A 4 22.76 31.99 -53.35
N LEU A 5 21.84 32.94 -53.53
CA LEU A 5 20.95 33.43 -52.48
C LEU A 5 19.79 32.46 -52.17
N LEU A 6 19.35 31.63 -53.14
CA LEU A 6 18.33 30.60 -52.92
C LEU A 6 18.89 29.35 -52.21
N ALA A 7 20.16 29.02 -52.37
CA ALA A 7 20.80 27.92 -51.70
C ALA A 7 21.07 28.23 -50.21
N LEU A 8 21.31 29.50 -49.86
CA LEU A 8 21.50 29.91 -48.46
C LEU A 8 20.20 29.97 -47.67
N ALA A 9 19.05 30.18 -48.34
CA ALA A 9 17.73 30.22 -47.71
C ALA A 9 17.19 28.80 -47.43
N LEU A 10 17.64 27.76 -48.15
CA LEU A 10 17.25 26.36 -47.88
C LEU A 10 18.07 25.72 -46.77
N LEU A 11 19.24 26.23 -46.37
CA LEU A 11 20.00 25.75 -45.23
C LEU A 11 19.56 26.32 -43.88
N ALA A 12 18.71 27.36 -43.88
CA ALA A 12 18.17 27.97 -42.65
C ALA A 12 16.88 27.33 -42.15
N ALA A 13 16.33 26.32 -42.86
CA ALA A 13 15.28 25.41 -42.33
C ALA A 13 15.87 24.30 -41.46
N SER A 14 16.93 24.65 -40.69
CA SER A 14 17.44 23.77 -39.64
C SER A 14 16.38 23.61 -38.59
N SER A 15 15.81 22.44 -38.57
CA SER A 15 15.04 21.82 -37.50
C SER A 15 15.38 22.48 -36.15
N ALA A 16 14.47 23.31 -35.64
CA ALA A 16 14.44 23.61 -34.24
C ALA A 16 14.17 22.32 -33.49
N THR A 17 15.17 21.47 -33.35
CA THR A 17 15.22 20.44 -32.34
C THR A 17 15.10 21.20 -31.03
N LEU A 18 13.92 21.20 -30.45
CA LEU A 18 13.70 21.70 -29.10
C LEU A 18 14.77 21.03 -28.22
N ALA A 19 15.80 21.77 -27.88
CA ALA A 19 16.86 21.28 -27.02
C ALA A 19 16.22 20.81 -25.73
N GLN A 20 16.17 19.48 -25.53
CA GLN A 20 15.66 18.90 -24.32
C GLN A 20 16.44 19.46 -23.15
N SER A 21 15.75 19.88 -22.09
CA SER A 21 16.46 20.34 -20.88
C SER A 21 17.35 19.20 -20.36
N PRO A 22 18.48 19.51 -19.71
CA PRO A 22 19.37 18.47 -19.15
C PRO A 22 18.62 17.49 -18.24
N ALA A 23 17.59 17.95 -17.54
CA ALA A 23 16.76 17.11 -16.69
C ALA A 23 15.92 16.11 -17.53
N GLN A 24 15.34 16.53 -18.65
CA GLN A 24 14.59 15.63 -19.54
C GLN A 24 15.51 14.60 -20.19
N ALA A 25 16.74 14.96 -20.55
CA ALA A 25 17.74 14.05 -21.10
C ALA A 25 18.23 12.98 -20.11
N ALA A 26 17.96 13.15 -18.81
CA ALA A 26 18.35 12.21 -17.78
C ALA A 26 17.38 11.00 -17.64
N TYR A 27 16.20 11.04 -18.28
CA TYR A 27 15.17 10.00 -18.17
C TYR A 27 15.00 9.22 -19.48
N ALA A 28 14.57 7.96 -19.35
CA ALA A 28 14.33 7.09 -20.51
C ALA A 28 13.08 7.49 -21.29
N LYS A 29 11.98 7.74 -20.59
CA LYS A 29 10.68 8.05 -21.20
C LYS A 29 9.96 9.19 -20.48
N ARG A 30 9.01 9.78 -21.20
CA ARG A 30 8.14 10.86 -20.77
C ARG A 30 6.70 10.60 -21.18
N TRP A 31 5.76 10.87 -20.29
CA TRP A 31 4.31 10.83 -20.52
C TRP A 31 3.74 12.22 -20.26
N PRO A 32 3.27 12.94 -21.29
CA PRO A 32 2.52 14.19 -21.08
C PRO A 32 1.30 13.92 -20.21
N LEU A 33 0.97 14.82 -19.30
CA LEU A 33 -0.16 14.71 -18.39
C LEU A 33 -1.34 15.55 -18.87
N ALA A 34 -2.48 14.89 -19.10
CA ALA A 34 -3.75 15.55 -19.35
C ALA A 34 -4.43 15.83 -18.00
N LEU A 35 -4.61 17.12 -17.66
CA LEU A 35 -5.22 17.53 -16.41
C LEU A 35 -6.75 17.57 -16.55
N SER A 36 -7.48 17.04 -15.57
CA SER A 36 -8.96 17.08 -15.56
C SER A 36 -9.53 18.46 -15.20
N ALA A 37 -8.72 19.34 -14.62
CA ALA A 37 -9.11 20.68 -14.22
C ALA A 37 -7.92 21.65 -14.37
N GLU A 38 -8.14 22.87 -14.84
CA GLU A 38 -7.06 23.83 -15.11
C GLU A 38 -6.40 24.42 -13.85
N ARG A 39 -7.10 24.47 -12.71
CA ARG A 39 -6.67 25.20 -11.50
C ARG A 39 -6.89 24.41 -10.20
N ALA A 40 -6.61 23.11 -10.20
CA ALA A 40 -6.80 22.31 -9.00
C ALA A 40 -5.70 22.52 -7.95
N GLY A 41 -4.53 23.01 -8.33
CA GLY A 41 -3.38 23.22 -7.44
C GLY A 41 -2.62 21.95 -7.08
N ALA A 42 -3.31 20.81 -6.94
CA ALA A 42 -2.73 19.49 -6.73
C ALA A 42 -3.44 18.46 -7.62
N TYR A 43 -2.68 17.55 -8.17
CA TYR A 43 -3.16 16.51 -9.07
C TYR A 43 -2.66 15.14 -8.64
N ARG A 44 -3.41 14.10 -9.04
CA ARG A 44 -3.05 12.70 -8.88
C ARG A 44 -3.05 12.00 -10.23
N VAL A 45 -2.08 11.14 -10.47
CA VAL A 45 -1.99 10.31 -11.67
C VAL A 45 -1.70 8.88 -11.27
N GLU A 46 -2.50 7.95 -11.76
CA GLU A 46 -2.30 6.51 -11.57
C GLU A 46 -1.17 6.05 -12.49
N LEU A 47 -0.25 5.24 -11.95
CA LEU A 47 0.86 4.69 -12.73
C LEU A 47 0.38 3.48 -13.52
N ASP A 48 0.59 3.51 -14.83
CA ASP A 48 0.28 2.38 -15.69
C ASP A 48 1.46 1.39 -15.83
N ARG A 49 1.20 0.27 -16.51
CA ARG A 49 2.22 -0.76 -16.77
C ARG A 49 3.48 -0.19 -17.41
N SER A 50 3.36 0.78 -18.32
CA SER A 50 4.50 1.31 -19.08
C SER A 50 5.49 2.08 -18.20
N VAL A 51 5.03 2.67 -17.09
CA VAL A 51 5.88 3.32 -16.10
C VAL A 51 6.69 2.28 -15.33
N TYR A 52 6.03 1.23 -14.81
CA TYR A 52 6.70 0.17 -14.05
C TYR A 52 7.74 -0.62 -14.86
N THR A 53 7.52 -0.78 -16.16
CA THR A 53 8.49 -1.44 -17.07
C THR A 53 9.67 -0.54 -17.41
N THR A 54 9.54 0.77 -17.20
CA THR A 54 10.58 1.75 -17.57
C THR A 54 11.48 2.09 -16.37
N THR A 55 10.97 2.02 -15.13
CA THR A 55 11.74 2.38 -13.93
C THR A 55 12.93 1.46 -13.70
N ALA A 56 14.06 2.04 -13.29
CA ALA A 56 15.29 1.33 -12.95
C ALA A 56 15.30 0.83 -11.48
N TRP A 57 14.67 1.57 -10.57
CA TRP A 57 14.79 1.35 -9.13
C TRP A 57 13.52 0.76 -8.51
N ALA A 58 13.71 -0.17 -7.57
CA ALA A 58 12.59 -0.84 -6.90
C ALA A 58 11.73 0.11 -6.05
N ASP A 59 12.27 1.20 -5.55
CA ASP A 59 11.57 2.23 -4.79
C ASP A 59 10.93 3.33 -5.66
N LEU A 60 11.01 3.19 -6.99
CA LEU A 60 10.49 4.15 -7.98
C LEU A 60 10.98 5.60 -7.77
N ARG A 61 12.17 5.77 -7.20
CA ARG A 61 12.77 7.09 -6.94
C ARG A 61 13.12 7.85 -8.22
N ASP A 62 13.19 7.14 -9.33
CA ASP A 62 13.43 7.64 -10.69
C ASP A 62 12.14 7.91 -11.48
N VAL A 63 10.99 7.88 -10.80
CA VAL A 63 9.71 8.35 -11.36
C VAL A 63 9.44 9.73 -10.78
N ASP A 64 9.30 10.76 -11.64
CA ASP A 64 9.15 12.15 -11.22
C ASP A 64 8.16 12.90 -12.13
N VAL A 65 7.79 14.11 -11.75
CA VAL A 65 6.95 15.00 -12.56
C VAL A 65 7.73 16.28 -12.87
N LEU A 66 7.78 16.64 -14.16
CA LEU A 66 8.46 17.84 -14.64
C LEU A 66 7.46 18.84 -15.20
N ASP A 67 7.78 20.12 -15.05
CA ASP A 67 7.08 21.21 -15.75
C ASP A 67 7.53 21.34 -17.23
N ALA A 68 6.95 22.30 -17.95
CA ALA A 68 7.28 22.56 -19.35
C ALA A 68 8.76 22.90 -19.58
N ASN A 69 9.43 23.47 -18.58
CA ASN A 69 10.84 23.83 -18.63
C ASN A 69 11.77 22.65 -18.25
N GLY A 70 11.19 21.47 -17.96
CA GLY A 70 11.93 20.29 -17.48
C GLY A 70 12.39 20.39 -16.04
N LYS A 71 11.78 21.26 -15.24
CA LYS A 71 12.10 21.44 -13.83
C LYS A 71 11.23 20.51 -12.99
N PRO A 72 11.79 19.75 -12.01
CA PRO A 72 11.00 18.92 -11.13
C PRO A 72 10.01 19.74 -10.30
N VAL A 73 8.79 19.24 -10.17
CA VAL A 73 7.78 19.79 -9.27
C VAL A 73 7.68 18.92 -8.01
N ALA A 74 7.11 19.46 -6.93
CA ALA A 74 6.90 18.67 -5.72
C ALA A 74 5.94 17.52 -6.02
N ALA A 75 6.42 16.27 -5.88
CA ALA A 75 5.68 15.06 -6.16
C ALA A 75 6.02 13.96 -5.15
N ALA A 76 5.04 13.10 -4.83
CA ALA A 76 5.25 11.92 -4.01
C ALA A 76 4.39 10.75 -4.50
N LEU A 77 4.93 9.54 -4.31
CA LEU A 77 4.24 8.30 -4.61
C LEU A 77 3.42 7.87 -3.39
N PHE A 78 2.19 7.49 -3.65
CA PHE A 78 1.26 6.96 -2.67
C PHE A 78 0.87 5.54 -3.05
N GLY A 79 0.64 4.71 -2.03
CA GLY A 79 0.02 3.40 -2.25
C GLY A 79 -1.39 3.56 -2.87
N PRO A 80 -1.93 2.48 -3.42
CA PRO A 80 -3.20 2.51 -4.14
C PRO A 80 -4.38 3.02 -3.29
N GLU A 81 -4.29 2.89 -1.99
CA GLU A 81 -5.35 3.28 -1.03
C GLU A 81 -5.24 4.73 -0.56
N GLN A 82 -4.08 5.38 -0.78
CA GLN A 82 -3.82 6.78 -0.46
C GLN A 82 -3.59 7.54 -1.77
N PRO A 83 -4.00 8.71 -1.91
CA PRO A 83 -4.82 9.70 -1.22
C PRO A 83 -6.31 9.60 -1.56
N THR A 84 -6.74 8.51 -2.17
CA THR A 84 -8.14 8.30 -2.61
C THR A 84 -9.03 7.70 -1.53
N ALA A 85 -8.48 7.32 -0.37
CA ALA A 85 -9.27 6.90 0.75
C ALA A 85 -10.17 8.07 1.19
N LEU A 86 -11.46 7.94 0.92
CA LEU A 86 -12.46 8.78 1.56
C LEU A 86 -12.34 8.57 3.06
N PRO A 87 -12.56 9.59 3.89
CA PRO A 87 -12.60 9.39 5.33
C PRO A 87 -13.66 8.33 5.65
N ALA A 88 -13.34 7.46 6.59
CA ALA A 88 -14.27 6.44 7.03
C ALA A 88 -15.61 7.09 7.37
N ARG A 89 -16.68 6.64 6.73
CA ARG A 89 -18.03 7.15 7.00
C ARG A 89 -18.46 6.66 8.38
N ARG A 90 -18.97 7.58 9.18
CA ARG A 90 -19.51 7.30 10.50
C ARG A 90 -21.00 7.51 10.46
N ILE A 91 -21.76 6.48 10.76
CA ILE A 91 -23.23 6.50 10.76
C ILE A 91 -23.71 6.18 12.15
N VAL A 92 -24.57 7.02 12.70
CA VAL A 92 -25.25 6.74 13.97
C VAL A 92 -26.19 5.55 13.77
N VAL A 93 -26.08 4.56 14.67
CA VAL A 93 -26.88 3.34 14.62
C VAL A 93 -27.75 3.21 15.87
N PRO A 94 -28.95 2.61 15.74
CA PRO A 94 -29.77 2.32 16.89
C PRO A 94 -29.10 1.33 17.84
N TRP A 95 -29.21 1.60 19.12
CA TRP A 95 -28.77 0.70 20.16
C TRP A 95 -29.79 0.59 21.28
N PHE A 96 -29.79 -0.51 22.00
CA PHE A 96 -30.77 -0.83 23.02
C PHE A 96 -30.10 -1.45 24.25
N PRO A 97 -30.33 -0.94 25.45
CA PRO A 97 -29.90 -1.59 26.68
C PRO A 97 -30.63 -2.91 26.86
N LEU A 98 -29.89 -3.97 27.15
CA LEU A 98 -30.47 -5.28 27.45
C LEU A 98 -30.70 -5.42 28.94
N PRO A 99 -31.79 -6.06 29.39
CA PRO A 99 -32.05 -6.31 30.79
C PRO A 99 -30.99 -7.26 31.38
N ALA A 100 -30.68 -7.10 32.65
CA ALA A 100 -29.80 -8.03 33.35
C ALA A 100 -30.43 -9.45 33.35
N PRO A 101 -29.61 -10.51 33.16
CA PRO A 101 -30.13 -11.88 33.27
C PRO A 101 -30.71 -12.10 34.67
N ALA A 102 -31.86 -12.76 34.74
CA ALA A 102 -32.48 -13.08 36.01
C ALA A 102 -31.54 -13.97 36.83
N GLN A 103 -31.26 -13.60 38.10
CA GLN A 103 -30.44 -14.40 38.99
C GLN A 103 -31.10 -15.77 39.19
N GLY A 104 -30.45 -16.85 38.70
CA GLY A 104 -30.87 -18.21 38.92
C GLY A 104 -31.33 -19.03 37.71
N ALA A 105 -31.43 -18.45 36.51
CA ALA A 105 -31.75 -19.17 35.30
C ALA A 105 -30.42 -19.41 34.51
N GLY A 106 -30.03 -20.66 34.38
CA GLY A 106 -28.86 -21.09 33.60
C GLY A 106 -29.05 -20.96 32.09
N GLU A 107 -30.04 -20.25 31.59
CA GLU A 107 -30.30 -19.97 30.20
C GLU A 107 -30.24 -18.46 29.91
N PRO A 108 -29.66 -18.05 28.78
CA PRO A 108 -29.66 -16.66 28.40
C PRO A 108 -31.10 -16.17 28.23
N ALA A 109 -31.39 -14.96 28.78
CA ALA A 109 -32.68 -14.32 28.62
C ALA A 109 -33.13 -14.30 27.15
N SER A 110 -34.31 -14.83 26.85
CA SER A 110 -34.86 -14.76 25.51
C SER A 110 -35.23 -13.32 25.18
N VAL A 111 -34.61 -12.80 24.15
CA VAL A 111 -34.90 -11.46 23.63
C VAL A 111 -35.85 -11.62 22.44
N SER A 112 -37.08 -11.10 22.56
CA SER A 112 -37.97 -11.00 21.41
C SER A 112 -37.95 -9.55 20.87
N ALA A 113 -37.79 -9.42 19.58
CA ALA A 113 -37.80 -8.13 18.91
C ALA A 113 -39.04 -8.01 18.02
N GLN A 114 -39.77 -6.90 18.11
CA GLN A 114 -40.76 -6.54 17.13
C GLN A 114 -40.13 -5.76 15.99
N PHE A 115 -40.35 -6.24 14.78
CA PHE A 115 -39.83 -5.62 13.59
C PHE A 115 -40.87 -4.74 12.92
N GLY A 116 -40.50 -3.50 12.59
CA GLY A 116 -41.29 -2.61 11.76
C GLY A 116 -41.12 -2.87 10.26
N GLU A 117 -41.70 -2.03 9.43
CA GLU A 117 -41.51 -2.05 7.98
C GLU A 117 -40.04 -1.91 7.66
N HIS A 118 -39.51 -2.75 6.76
CA HIS A 118 -38.10 -2.84 6.36
C HIS A 118 -37.17 -3.59 7.34
N GLY A 119 -37.68 -4.35 8.30
CA GLY A 119 -36.89 -5.23 9.18
C GLY A 119 -36.08 -4.49 10.25
N ARG A 120 -36.40 -3.24 10.56
CA ARG A 120 -35.78 -2.49 11.68
C ARG A 120 -36.44 -2.86 13.00
N ILE A 121 -35.65 -2.97 14.05
CA ILE A 121 -36.19 -3.22 15.41
C ILE A 121 -36.96 -1.99 15.84
N VAL A 122 -38.29 -2.18 16.12
CA VAL A 122 -39.16 -1.14 16.65
C VAL A 122 -39.30 -1.28 18.17
N ARG A 123 -39.24 -2.51 18.69
CA ARG A 123 -39.39 -2.80 20.11
C ARG A 123 -38.65 -4.06 20.48
N ILE A 124 -37.92 -4.02 21.60
CA ILE A 124 -37.29 -5.20 22.19
C ILE A 124 -38.09 -5.50 23.48
N GLU A 125 -38.62 -6.72 23.58
CA GLU A 125 -39.18 -7.28 24.79
C GLU A 125 -38.28 -8.38 25.30
N ALA A 126 -37.70 -8.20 26.49
CA ALA A 126 -36.95 -9.23 27.14
C ALA A 126 -37.81 -9.83 28.26
N SER A 127 -38.03 -11.11 28.23
CA SER A 127 -38.75 -11.83 29.25
C SER A 127 -37.81 -12.19 30.38
N GLY A 128 -37.93 -11.55 31.54
CA GLY A 128 -37.26 -11.91 32.78
C GLY A 128 -36.54 -10.75 33.48
N GLY A 129 -37.20 -10.18 34.49
CA GLY A 129 -36.59 -9.31 35.50
C GLY A 129 -36.79 -7.80 35.29
N MET A 130 -37.17 -7.12 36.35
CA MET A 130 -37.23 -5.64 36.38
C MET A 130 -35.83 -5.06 36.20
N PRO A 131 -35.67 -3.93 35.47
CA PRO A 131 -34.37 -3.30 35.30
C PRO A 131 -33.84 -2.80 36.65
N SER A 132 -32.75 -3.33 37.11
CA SER A 132 -31.97 -2.79 38.22
C SER A 132 -31.10 -1.66 37.67
N GLU A 133 -31.16 -0.48 38.26
CA GLU A 133 -30.51 0.74 37.74
C GLU A 133 -28.97 0.71 37.81
N ASP A 134 -28.34 -0.29 38.41
CA ASP A 134 -26.94 -0.21 38.84
C ASP A 134 -25.98 -1.34 38.41
N THR A 135 -26.35 -2.21 37.50
CA THR A 135 -25.44 -3.27 37.05
C THR A 135 -25.00 -3.06 35.61
N GLY A 136 -23.72 -3.24 35.33
CA GLY A 136 -23.11 -3.15 33.99
C GLY A 136 -24.00 -3.85 32.97
N ARG A 137 -24.65 -3.03 32.11
CA ARG A 137 -25.70 -3.53 31.23
C ARG A 137 -25.11 -4.00 29.92
N ALA A 138 -25.49 -5.20 29.50
CA ALA A 138 -25.35 -5.60 28.13
C ALA A 138 -26.16 -4.66 27.22
N PHE A 139 -25.70 -4.44 26.01
CA PHE A 139 -26.43 -3.64 25.04
C PHE A 139 -26.35 -4.27 23.64
N LEU A 140 -27.35 -4.02 22.84
CA LEU A 140 -27.56 -4.48 21.50
C LEU A 140 -27.44 -3.32 20.53
N VAL A 141 -26.71 -3.53 19.42
CA VAL A 141 -26.58 -2.57 18.30
C VAL A 141 -27.28 -3.16 17.08
N ASP A 142 -28.13 -2.39 16.45
CA ASP A 142 -28.84 -2.78 15.22
C ASP A 142 -28.11 -2.25 13.99
N LEU A 143 -27.48 -3.15 13.24
CA LEU A 143 -26.80 -2.89 11.97
C LEU A 143 -27.65 -3.27 10.76
N SER A 144 -28.90 -3.68 10.91
CA SER A 144 -29.74 -4.16 9.81
C SER A 144 -29.98 -3.12 8.71
N GLY A 145 -29.83 -1.84 9.03
CA GLY A 145 -29.89 -0.72 8.07
C GLY A 145 -28.59 -0.41 7.35
N ILE A 146 -27.49 -1.07 7.73
CA ILE A 146 -26.16 -0.84 7.14
C ILE A 146 -25.98 -1.80 5.98
N ARG A 147 -25.69 -1.26 4.79
CA ARG A 147 -25.41 -2.05 3.56
C ARG A 147 -23.93 -2.14 3.22
N ASP A 148 -23.15 -1.21 3.73
CA ASP A 148 -21.71 -1.14 3.53
C ASP A 148 -20.99 -2.02 4.58
N ASN A 149 -19.71 -2.34 4.36
CA ASN A 149 -18.93 -3.14 5.30
C ASN A 149 -18.59 -2.36 6.57
N PRO A 150 -19.10 -2.77 7.74
CA PRO A 150 -18.72 -2.19 9.01
C PRO A 150 -17.34 -2.69 9.45
N GLU A 151 -16.47 -1.80 9.94
CA GLU A 151 -15.14 -2.12 10.48
C GLU A 151 -15.12 -2.10 12.02
N ALA A 152 -15.76 -1.09 12.60
CA ALA A 152 -15.77 -0.89 14.05
C ALA A 152 -17.03 -0.15 14.51
N LEU A 153 -17.35 -0.31 15.79
CA LEU A 153 -18.31 0.52 16.48
C LEU A 153 -17.55 1.52 17.36
N GLU A 154 -17.84 2.80 17.19
CA GLU A 154 -17.37 3.87 18.05
C GLU A 154 -18.47 4.14 19.09
N ILE A 155 -18.15 3.93 20.38
CA ILE A 155 -19.09 4.06 21.48
C ILE A 155 -18.77 5.34 22.24
N THR A 156 -19.68 6.31 22.20
CA THR A 156 -19.54 7.56 22.94
C THR A 156 -20.37 7.47 24.21
N TRP A 157 -19.78 7.82 25.34
CA TRP A 157 -20.44 7.90 26.65
C TRP A 157 -20.31 9.29 27.27
N ASP A 158 -21.11 9.53 28.27
CA ASP A 158 -21.06 10.81 28.98
C ASP A 158 -19.72 10.96 29.73
N PRO A 159 -19.08 12.15 29.65
CA PRO A 159 -17.81 12.40 30.31
C PRO A 159 -18.01 12.31 31.83
N GLY A 160 -17.03 11.76 32.52
CA GLY A 160 -17.09 11.58 33.97
C GLY A 160 -15.76 11.13 34.54
N GLU A 161 -15.81 10.35 35.61
CA GLU A 161 -14.63 9.74 36.21
C GLU A 161 -13.95 8.76 35.26
N PRO A 162 -12.62 8.54 35.42
CA PRO A 162 -11.89 7.54 34.64
C PRO A 162 -12.56 6.17 34.73
N ARG A 163 -12.77 5.52 33.59
CA ARG A 163 -13.52 4.27 33.49
C ARG A 163 -12.81 3.25 32.62
N GLU A 164 -12.98 2.00 32.97
CA GLU A 164 -12.60 0.84 32.15
C GLU A 164 -13.74 -0.16 32.18
N ALA A 165 -14.20 -0.57 31.00
CA ALA A 165 -15.26 -1.56 30.85
C ALA A 165 -14.85 -2.63 29.85
N ARG A 166 -15.02 -3.89 30.20
CA ARG A 166 -14.66 -5.03 29.38
C ARG A 166 -15.89 -5.78 28.90
N PHE A 167 -15.93 -6.06 27.62
CA PHE A 167 -17.06 -6.71 26.97
C PHE A 167 -16.59 -7.90 26.13
N ARG A 168 -17.42 -8.94 26.08
CA ARG A 168 -17.43 -9.90 25.00
C ARG A 168 -18.38 -9.36 23.91
N VAL A 169 -17.93 -9.40 22.66
CA VAL A 169 -18.73 -8.93 21.52
C VAL A 169 -19.18 -10.10 20.70
N GLU A 170 -20.47 -10.19 20.44
CA GLU A 170 -21.11 -11.29 19.73
C GLU A 170 -21.97 -10.74 18.59
N GLY A 171 -21.98 -11.46 17.46
CA GLY A 171 -22.78 -11.12 16.28
C GLY A 171 -23.91 -12.10 16.06
N SER A 172 -25.03 -11.62 15.48
CA SER A 172 -26.18 -12.45 15.13
C SER A 172 -26.84 -11.97 13.84
N HIS A 173 -27.48 -12.89 13.13
CA HIS A 173 -28.33 -12.61 11.97
C HIS A 173 -29.83 -12.58 12.32
N ASP A 174 -30.23 -13.28 13.39
CA ASP A 174 -31.61 -13.63 13.72
C ASP A 174 -32.01 -13.32 15.17
N LEU A 175 -31.08 -12.80 15.99
CA LEU A 175 -31.23 -12.56 17.43
C LEU A 175 -31.39 -13.86 18.27
N GLN A 176 -31.28 -15.01 17.66
CA GLN A 176 -31.39 -16.31 18.34
C GLN A 176 -30.04 -16.99 18.47
N THR A 177 -29.27 -17.01 17.39
CA THR A 177 -27.95 -17.62 17.34
C THR A 177 -26.89 -16.53 17.41
N TRP A 178 -25.90 -16.72 18.29
CA TRP A 178 -24.85 -15.74 18.56
C TRP A 178 -23.47 -16.32 18.37
N ASP A 179 -22.68 -15.69 17.52
CA ASP A 179 -21.28 -16.05 17.27
C ASP A 179 -20.35 -15.06 17.98
N VAL A 180 -19.34 -15.58 18.68
CA VAL A 180 -18.35 -14.75 19.36
C VAL A 180 -17.45 -14.10 18.33
N MET A 181 -17.54 -12.79 18.15
CA MET A 181 -16.67 -11.99 17.29
C MET A 181 -15.37 -11.62 17.99
N GLN A 182 -15.47 -11.20 19.25
CA GLN A 182 -14.36 -10.79 20.10
C GLN A 182 -14.58 -11.34 21.51
N SER A 183 -13.64 -12.13 22.00
CA SER A 183 -13.72 -12.66 23.37
C SER A 183 -13.53 -11.58 24.44
N ARG A 184 -12.82 -10.50 24.10
CA ARG A 184 -12.59 -9.35 24.99
C ARG A 184 -12.33 -8.09 24.19
N VAL A 185 -13.13 -7.06 24.43
CA VAL A 185 -12.90 -5.67 24.02
C VAL A 185 -12.88 -4.83 25.29
N THR A 186 -11.92 -3.94 25.40
CA THR A 186 -11.81 -3.01 26.52
C THR A 186 -12.12 -1.61 26.02
N LEU A 187 -13.16 -1.00 26.56
CA LEU A 187 -13.48 0.42 26.37
C LEU A 187 -12.97 1.18 27.59
N MET A 188 -12.20 2.25 27.39
CA MET A 188 -11.63 2.97 28.53
C MET A 188 -11.48 4.46 28.26
N GLU A 189 -11.59 5.21 29.33
CA GLU A 189 -11.23 6.62 29.40
C GLU A 189 -10.40 6.84 30.66
N LEU A 190 -9.14 7.21 30.48
CA LEU A 190 -8.23 7.53 31.57
C LEU A 190 -7.77 8.97 31.44
N GLN A 191 -7.71 9.67 32.59
CA GLN A 191 -7.27 11.06 32.63
C GLN A 191 -6.18 11.25 33.68
N ARG A 192 -5.13 11.96 33.31
CA ARG A 192 -4.05 12.38 34.22
C ARG A 192 -3.69 13.85 33.94
N GLY A 193 -4.17 14.75 34.76
CA GLY A 193 -4.00 16.20 34.52
C GLY A 193 -4.63 16.60 33.19
N THR A 194 -3.86 17.15 32.25
CA THR A 194 -4.30 17.53 30.92
C THR A 194 -4.25 16.39 29.88
N GLN A 195 -3.68 15.25 30.25
CA GLN A 195 -3.55 14.09 29.36
C GLN A 195 -4.79 13.20 29.47
N ARG A 196 -5.35 12.83 28.32
CA ARG A 196 -6.50 11.92 28.19
C ARG A 196 -6.13 10.76 27.30
N LEU A 197 -6.35 9.52 27.75
CA LEU A 197 -6.31 8.31 26.95
C LEU A 197 -7.73 7.82 26.76
N LEU A 198 -8.19 7.76 25.52
CA LEU A 198 -9.51 7.28 25.14
C LEU A 198 -9.36 6.07 24.23
N HIS A 199 -10.05 4.98 24.55
CA HIS A 199 -10.20 3.80 23.73
C HIS A 199 -11.70 3.45 23.68
N ASP A 200 -12.38 3.99 22.68
CA ASP A 200 -13.82 3.98 22.50
C ASP A 200 -14.28 3.18 21.26
N GLU A 201 -13.36 2.46 20.63
CA GLU A 201 -13.61 1.64 19.45
C GLU A 201 -13.65 0.15 19.78
N ALA A 202 -14.63 -0.54 19.20
CA ALA A 202 -14.74 -1.98 19.18
C ALA A 202 -14.71 -2.50 17.74
N PRO A 203 -13.64 -3.20 17.30
CA PRO A 203 -13.60 -3.83 15.98
C PRO A 203 -14.72 -4.87 15.84
N ILE A 204 -15.41 -4.86 14.70
CA ILE A 204 -16.47 -5.83 14.38
C ILE A 204 -16.20 -6.47 13.02
N GLN A 205 -16.80 -7.65 12.81
CA GLN A 205 -16.76 -8.33 11.53
C GLN A 205 -17.98 -7.96 10.69
N ALA A 206 -17.76 -7.78 9.40
CA ALA A 206 -18.86 -7.58 8.46
C ALA A 206 -19.76 -8.84 8.36
N GLY A 207 -21.01 -8.61 7.97
CA GLY A 207 -21.96 -9.68 7.70
C GLY A 207 -23.04 -9.85 8.76
N PHE A 208 -22.83 -9.49 10.01
CA PHE A 208 -23.84 -9.58 11.06
C PHE A 208 -24.83 -8.41 11.01
N ARG A 209 -26.09 -8.71 11.29
CA ARG A 209 -27.16 -7.69 11.36
C ARG A 209 -27.30 -7.07 12.75
N TYR A 210 -26.91 -7.81 13.77
CA TYR A 210 -27.04 -7.44 15.18
C TYR A 210 -25.73 -7.72 15.89
N VAL A 211 -25.31 -6.82 16.77
CA VAL A 211 -24.11 -6.97 17.59
C VAL A 211 -24.48 -6.71 19.03
N ARG A 212 -24.17 -7.63 19.94
CA ARG A 212 -24.36 -7.43 21.37
C ARG A 212 -23.05 -7.37 22.13
N PHE A 213 -23.02 -6.52 23.10
CA PHE A 213 -21.93 -6.37 24.05
C PHE A 213 -22.36 -6.95 25.38
N VAL A 214 -21.68 -8.00 25.81
CA VAL A 214 -21.93 -8.69 27.07
C VAL A 214 -20.81 -8.29 28.04
N PRO A 215 -21.12 -7.60 29.16
CA PRO A 215 -20.09 -7.18 30.11
C PRO A 215 -19.41 -8.39 30.74
N LEU A 216 -18.08 -8.32 30.86
CA LEU A 216 -17.29 -9.35 31.54
C LEU A 216 -17.14 -9.05 33.03
N ASP A 217 -17.31 -7.79 33.43
CA ASP A 217 -17.21 -7.33 34.81
C ASP A 217 -18.49 -6.64 35.26
N ALA A 218 -18.96 -6.93 36.48
CA ALA A 218 -20.21 -6.35 37.02
C ALA A 218 -20.12 -4.83 37.26
N ALA A 219 -18.93 -4.25 37.39
CA ALA A 219 -18.72 -2.84 37.68
C ALA A 219 -18.69 -1.91 36.45
N ALA A 220 -18.88 -2.43 35.24
CA ALA A 220 -18.59 -1.72 34.01
C ALA A 220 -19.84 -1.12 33.34
N ALA A 221 -20.67 -0.38 34.05
CA ALA A 221 -21.74 0.39 33.43
C ALA A 221 -21.19 1.62 32.71
N LEU A 222 -21.24 1.62 31.37
CA LEU A 222 -20.97 2.82 30.59
C LEU A 222 -22.27 3.57 30.32
N PRO A 223 -22.37 4.87 30.67
CA PRO A 223 -23.53 5.71 30.32
C PRO A 223 -23.44 6.08 28.82
N ILE A 224 -23.78 5.10 27.97
CA ILE A 224 -23.68 5.24 26.52
C ILE A 224 -24.63 6.34 26.06
N ARG A 225 -24.10 7.30 25.33
CA ARG A 225 -24.81 8.39 24.69
C ARG A 225 -25.18 8.11 23.26
N GLU A 226 -24.17 7.62 22.49
CA GLU A 226 -24.32 7.40 21.06
C GLU A 226 -23.38 6.27 20.59
N ILE A 227 -23.87 5.49 19.65
CA ILE A 227 -23.02 4.51 18.95
C ILE A 227 -23.02 4.84 17.48
N ARG A 228 -21.82 4.91 16.91
CA ARG A 228 -21.60 5.07 15.48
C ARG A 228 -20.92 3.83 14.93
N VAL A 229 -21.39 3.39 13.79
CA VAL A 229 -20.62 2.41 13.00
C VAL A 229 -19.64 3.15 12.12
N ARG A 230 -18.38 2.77 12.23
CA ARG A 230 -17.36 3.16 11.24
C ARG A 230 -17.41 2.16 10.10
N LEU A 231 -17.75 2.66 8.92
CA LEU A 231 -17.77 1.90 7.70
C LEU A 231 -16.36 1.93 7.10
N ASP A 232 -15.98 0.81 6.50
CA ASP A 232 -14.80 0.78 5.66
C ASP A 232 -14.83 1.97 4.70
N ALA A 233 -13.77 2.75 4.65
CA ALA A 233 -13.66 3.80 3.65
C ALA A 233 -13.93 3.12 2.33
N ALA A 234 -14.96 3.58 1.60
CA ALA A 234 -15.30 3.01 0.30
C ALA A 234 -14.01 3.08 -0.54
N HIS A 235 -13.24 2.01 -0.49
CA HIS A 235 -12.14 1.83 -1.42
C HIS A 235 -12.83 1.88 -2.77
N LEU A 236 -12.58 2.91 -3.54
CA LEU A 236 -12.72 2.80 -4.98
C LEU A 236 -11.93 1.53 -5.28
N GLN A 237 -12.66 0.43 -5.54
CA GLN A 237 -12.03 -0.87 -5.77
C GLN A 237 -11.10 -0.67 -6.97
N GLN A 238 -9.85 -0.32 -6.67
CA GLN A 238 -8.86 -0.27 -7.72
C GLN A 238 -8.76 -1.69 -8.24
N THR A 239 -9.08 -1.82 -9.51
CA THR A 239 -9.05 -3.10 -10.20
C THR A 239 -7.64 -3.67 -10.06
N VAL A 240 -7.53 -4.90 -9.57
CA VAL A 240 -6.25 -5.59 -9.53
C VAL A 240 -5.79 -5.79 -10.98
N ALA A 241 -4.64 -5.23 -11.28
CA ALA A 241 -3.96 -5.49 -12.55
C ALA A 241 -3.13 -6.77 -12.42
N TRP A 242 -3.15 -7.59 -13.45
CA TRP A 242 -2.44 -8.86 -13.46
C TRP A 242 -1.33 -8.88 -14.49
N SER A 243 -0.17 -9.40 -14.11
CA SER A 243 0.94 -9.74 -14.99
C SER A 243 1.05 -11.25 -15.06
N GLU A 244 0.98 -11.80 -16.28
CA GLU A 244 1.10 -13.24 -16.55
C GLU A 244 2.52 -13.54 -17.02
N LEU A 245 3.19 -14.42 -16.31
CA LEU A 245 4.59 -14.75 -16.55
C LEU A 245 4.72 -16.21 -16.99
N PRO A 246 5.32 -16.48 -18.15
CA PRO A 246 5.68 -17.83 -18.56
C PRO A 246 6.87 -18.33 -17.73
N GLY A 247 6.78 -19.56 -17.23
CA GLY A 247 7.81 -20.17 -16.44
C GLY A 247 8.80 -20.98 -17.27
N ARG A 248 10.02 -21.13 -16.75
CA ARG A 248 11.02 -22.05 -17.24
C ARG A 248 11.46 -22.98 -16.14
N ARG A 249 11.58 -24.27 -16.44
CA ARG A 249 12.10 -25.26 -15.49
C ARG A 249 13.55 -24.92 -15.14
N MET A 250 13.85 -25.00 -13.85
CA MET A 250 15.21 -24.79 -13.35
C MET A 250 15.56 -25.78 -12.25
N ARG A 251 16.86 -26.00 -12.10
CA ARG A 251 17.42 -26.70 -10.96
C ARG A 251 18.57 -25.85 -10.39
N GLU A 252 18.40 -25.35 -9.19
CA GLU A 252 19.39 -24.52 -8.52
C GLU A 252 19.68 -25.10 -7.15
N GLN A 253 20.96 -25.35 -6.84
CA GLN A 253 21.40 -25.91 -5.54
C GLN A 253 20.67 -27.22 -5.14
N GLY A 254 20.37 -28.08 -6.11
CA GLY A 254 19.66 -29.35 -5.89
C GLY A 254 18.14 -29.21 -5.71
N VAL A 255 17.60 -28.00 -5.83
CA VAL A 255 16.16 -27.73 -5.76
C VAL A 255 15.60 -27.59 -7.16
N ASP A 256 14.62 -28.46 -7.49
CA ASP A 256 13.86 -28.37 -8.74
C ASP A 256 12.68 -27.42 -8.58
N GLY A 257 12.40 -26.66 -9.62
CA GLY A 257 11.30 -25.70 -9.63
C GLY A 257 11.14 -24.98 -10.98
N PHE A 258 10.37 -23.92 -10.96
CA PHE A 258 10.19 -23.04 -12.11
C PHE A 258 10.61 -21.62 -11.75
N VAL A 259 11.26 -20.95 -12.68
CA VAL A 259 11.67 -19.55 -12.56
C VAL A 259 10.91 -18.67 -13.55
N TYR A 260 10.59 -17.47 -13.10
CA TYR A 260 9.83 -16.46 -13.83
C TYR A 260 10.54 -15.12 -13.72
N HIS A 261 10.39 -14.27 -14.73
CA HIS A 261 10.94 -12.91 -14.73
C HIS A 261 9.85 -11.89 -14.98
N SER A 262 9.73 -10.93 -14.08
CA SER A 262 8.86 -9.77 -14.27
C SER A 262 9.54 -8.75 -15.17
N ASP A 263 8.80 -8.22 -16.14
CA ASP A 263 9.26 -7.18 -17.06
C ASP A 263 9.29 -5.77 -16.44
N GLY A 264 8.75 -5.62 -15.22
CA GLY A 264 8.65 -4.34 -14.52
C GLY A 264 8.72 -4.44 -12.99
N ARG A 265 8.73 -3.29 -12.35
CA ARG A 265 8.80 -3.10 -10.90
C ARG A 265 7.41 -2.92 -10.28
N TYR A 266 6.47 -3.81 -10.58
CA TYR A 266 5.10 -3.75 -10.07
C TYR A 266 5.05 -3.97 -8.57
N PRO A 267 4.17 -3.29 -7.83
CA PRO A 267 3.96 -3.53 -6.39
C PRO A 267 3.11 -4.79 -6.18
N ILE A 268 3.69 -5.97 -6.42
CA ILE A 268 2.99 -7.25 -6.38
C ILE A 268 2.53 -7.54 -4.95
N ALA A 269 1.23 -7.76 -4.79
CA ALA A 269 0.59 -8.10 -3.53
C ALA A 269 -0.15 -9.43 -3.54
N LEU A 270 -0.50 -9.94 -4.73
CA LEU A 270 -1.25 -11.16 -4.94
C LEU A 270 -0.51 -12.09 -5.90
N ALA A 271 -0.70 -13.39 -5.74
CA ALA A 271 -0.21 -14.40 -6.67
C ALA A 271 -1.28 -15.45 -6.93
N ASN A 272 -1.32 -15.99 -8.15
CA ASN A 272 -2.13 -17.13 -8.54
C ASN A 272 -1.39 -17.94 -9.61
N LEU A 273 -1.83 -19.16 -9.84
CA LEU A 273 -1.31 -20.05 -10.88
C LEU A 273 -2.43 -20.40 -11.87
N ALA A 274 -2.19 -20.10 -13.14
CA ALA A 274 -3.00 -20.68 -14.19
C ALA A 274 -2.46 -22.07 -14.47
N MET A 275 -3.22 -23.07 -14.01
CA MET A 275 -2.91 -24.50 -14.16
C MET A 275 -3.63 -25.02 -15.41
N ASP A 276 -3.03 -26.03 -16.04
CA ASP A 276 -3.73 -26.84 -17.03
C ASP A 276 -4.89 -27.59 -16.35
N ASP A 277 -5.85 -28.07 -17.14
CA ASP A 277 -7.05 -28.74 -16.65
C ASP A 277 -6.69 -29.93 -15.74
N PHE A 278 -7.44 -30.06 -14.62
CA PHE A 278 -7.29 -31.12 -13.62
C PHE A 278 -5.93 -31.19 -12.90
N ALA A 279 -5.12 -30.15 -12.99
CA ALA A 279 -3.88 -30.11 -12.23
C ALA A 279 -4.12 -29.71 -10.77
N VAL A 280 -3.46 -30.42 -9.85
CA VAL A 280 -3.43 -30.12 -8.41
C VAL A 280 -2.00 -30.18 -7.92
N GLY A 281 -1.56 -29.20 -7.15
CA GLY A 281 -0.22 -29.19 -6.59
C GLY A 281 -0.11 -28.31 -5.35
N GLU A 282 0.78 -28.68 -4.44
CA GLU A 282 1.15 -27.86 -3.29
C GLU A 282 2.39 -27.02 -3.65
N TRP A 283 2.27 -25.71 -3.57
CA TRP A 283 3.24 -24.76 -4.08
C TRP A 283 3.78 -23.80 -3.03
N THR A 284 4.99 -23.36 -3.25
CA THR A 284 5.65 -22.30 -2.48
C THR A 284 6.24 -21.29 -3.46
N LEU A 285 5.94 -20.02 -3.26
CA LEU A 285 6.43 -18.90 -4.08
C LEU A 285 7.49 -18.12 -3.34
N GLU A 286 8.62 -17.94 -3.98
CA GLU A 286 9.75 -17.15 -3.50
C GLU A 286 10.13 -16.09 -4.52
N SER A 287 10.74 -15.00 -4.07
CA SER A 287 11.26 -13.96 -4.97
C SER A 287 12.59 -13.37 -4.50
N ARG A 288 13.30 -12.76 -5.44
CA ARG A 288 14.50 -11.95 -5.23
C ARG A 288 14.60 -10.86 -6.27
N ASP A 289 15.33 -9.80 -5.99
CA ASP A 289 15.49 -8.68 -6.92
C ASP A 289 16.73 -8.79 -7.83
N ALA A 290 17.80 -9.43 -7.35
CA ALA A 290 19.06 -9.61 -8.07
C ALA A 290 19.55 -11.06 -7.98
N ASP A 291 20.47 -11.46 -8.88
CA ASP A 291 20.99 -12.84 -8.97
C ASP A 291 21.76 -13.27 -7.71
N ASP A 292 22.42 -12.33 -7.06
CA ASP A 292 23.19 -12.52 -5.82
C ASP A 292 22.36 -12.39 -4.55
N ALA A 293 21.09 -11.94 -4.65
CA ALA A 293 20.20 -11.81 -3.52
C ALA A 293 19.60 -13.19 -3.10
N PRO A 294 19.40 -13.41 -1.80
CA PRO A 294 18.76 -14.64 -1.32
C PRO A 294 17.29 -14.71 -1.71
N TRP A 295 16.83 -15.90 -2.05
CA TRP A 295 15.40 -16.17 -2.24
C TRP A 295 14.63 -15.98 -0.94
N ARG A 296 13.53 -15.25 -1.00
CA ARG A 296 12.65 -14.97 0.15
C ARG A 296 11.27 -15.55 -0.09
N LEU A 297 10.74 -16.26 0.89
CA LEU A 297 9.38 -16.77 0.86
C LEU A 297 8.38 -15.61 0.75
N ARG A 298 7.41 -15.73 -0.18
CA ARG A 298 6.37 -14.72 -0.42
C ARG A 298 4.97 -15.26 -0.20
N ALA A 299 4.72 -16.50 -0.63
CA ALA A 299 3.44 -17.15 -0.39
C ALA A 299 3.62 -18.67 -0.24
N GLY A 300 2.74 -19.30 0.49
CA GLY A 300 2.66 -20.73 0.63
C GLY A 300 3.28 -21.30 1.90
N PRO A 301 3.22 -22.64 2.04
CA PRO A 301 2.67 -23.58 1.05
C PRO A 301 1.16 -23.42 0.86
N TRP A 302 0.67 -23.51 -0.37
CA TRP A 302 -0.76 -23.52 -0.69
C TRP A 302 -1.07 -24.55 -1.78
N VAL A 303 -2.31 -25.02 -1.81
CA VAL A 303 -2.78 -25.91 -2.87
C VAL A 303 -3.37 -25.08 -4.01
N ALA A 304 -2.73 -25.15 -5.18
CA ALA A 304 -3.30 -24.60 -6.40
C ALA A 304 -4.01 -25.71 -7.17
N TYR A 305 -5.20 -25.42 -7.66
CA TYR A 305 -6.01 -26.36 -8.42
C TYR A 305 -6.91 -25.64 -9.42
N ARG A 306 -7.29 -26.37 -10.46
CA ARG A 306 -8.38 -26.03 -11.37
C ARG A 306 -9.20 -27.28 -11.62
N VAL A 307 -10.51 -27.18 -11.47
CA VAL A 307 -11.47 -28.24 -11.72
C VAL A 307 -12.53 -27.68 -12.67
N ASP A 308 -12.58 -28.22 -13.87
CA ASP A 308 -13.61 -27.90 -14.85
C ASP A 308 -14.79 -28.87 -14.72
N GLY A 309 -15.98 -28.49 -15.16
CA GLY A 309 -17.20 -29.28 -15.07
C GLY A 309 -18.43 -28.38 -15.06
N GLU A 310 -19.58 -28.93 -14.60
CA GLU A 310 -20.83 -28.16 -14.48
C GLU A 310 -20.70 -26.94 -13.55
N ARG A 311 -19.80 -27.02 -12.56
CA ARG A 311 -19.43 -25.91 -11.65
C ARG A 311 -17.91 -25.80 -11.60
N PRO A 312 -17.31 -25.00 -12.51
CA PRO A 312 -15.86 -24.82 -12.52
C PRO A 312 -15.38 -24.18 -11.20
N SER A 313 -14.28 -24.66 -10.69
CA SER A 313 -13.65 -24.19 -9.46
C SER A 313 -12.14 -24.05 -9.64
N ALA A 314 -11.58 -23.00 -9.10
CA ALA A 314 -10.13 -22.78 -9.09
C ALA A 314 -9.68 -22.27 -7.71
N SER A 315 -8.40 -22.46 -7.40
CA SER A 315 -7.82 -21.94 -6.16
C SER A 315 -7.93 -20.42 -6.09
N PRO A 316 -8.20 -19.87 -4.89
CA PRO A 316 -8.26 -18.43 -4.69
C PRO A 316 -6.89 -17.77 -4.83
N ASP A 317 -6.89 -16.47 -5.10
CA ASP A 317 -5.68 -15.66 -5.13
C ASP A 317 -4.98 -15.67 -3.76
N GLN A 318 -3.65 -15.79 -3.78
CA GLN A 318 -2.83 -15.83 -2.57
C GLN A 318 -2.25 -14.45 -2.29
N ALA A 319 -2.51 -13.90 -1.11
CA ALA A 319 -1.86 -12.69 -0.65
C ALA A 319 -0.39 -12.97 -0.30
N LEU A 320 0.50 -12.06 -0.68
CA LEU A 320 1.91 -12.17 -0.28
C LEU A 320 2.06 -11.87 1.22
N SER A 321 2.79 -12.71 1.94
CA SER A 321 2.98 -12.60 3.40
C SER A 321 3.74 -11.36 3.85
N SER A 322 4.54 -10.77 2.96
CA SER A 322 5.39 -9.60 3.24
C SER A 322 4.79 -8.26 2.77
N GLY A 323 3.52 -8.26 2.34
CA GLY A 323 2.93 -7.12 1.65
C GLY A 323 3.48 -6.92 0.23
N PRO A 324 3.24 -5.77 -0.42
CA PRO A 324 3.67 -5.53 -1.77
C PRO A 324 5.20 -5.57 -1.93
N VAL A 325 5.68 -6.32 -2.94
CA VAL A 325 7.11 -6.42 -3.30
C VAL A 325 7.32 -6.12 -4.78
N ARG A 326 8.51 -5.61 -5.14
CA ARG A 326 8.84 -5.24 -6.54
C ARG A 326 10.03 -6.04 -7.08
N ASP A 327 10.15 -7.28 -6.61
CA ASP A 327 11.19 -8.19 -7.07
C ASP A 327 10.95 -8.59 -8.53
N ARG A 328 12.02 -8.77 -9.29
CA ARG A 328 11.95 -9.12 -10.70
C ARG A 328 12.07 -10.60 -10.97
N GLN A 329 12.64 -11.36 -10.04
CA GLN A 329 12.84 -12.80 -10.18
C GLN A 329 11.93 -13.54 -9.19
N TRP A 330 11.22 -14.54 -9.72
CA TRP A 330 10.28 -15.34 -8.96
C TRP A 330 10.58 -16.81 -9.14
N ARG A 331 10.48 -17.58 -8.09
CA ARG A 331 10.69 -19.02 -8.10
C ARG A 331 9.50 -19.74 -7.49
N LEU A 332 8.97 -20.70 -8.22
CA LEU A 332 7.89 -21.57 -7.77
C LEU A 332 8.42 -22.95 -7.50
N ARG A 333 8.20 -23.48 -6.31
CA ARG A 333 8.61 -24.81 -5.88
C ARG A 333 7.38 -25.66 -5.56
N SER A 334 7.41 -26.94 -5.94
CA SER A 334 6.38 -27.91 -5.56
C SER A 334 6.92 -28.85 -4.48
N ARG A 335 6.04 -29.27 -3.59
CA ARG A 335 6.32 -30.38 -2.64
C ARG A 335 6.21 -31.76 -3.29
N GLY A 336 5.51 -31.86 -4.41
CA GLY A 336 5.32 -33.08 -5.17
C GLY A 336 6.15 -33.13 -6.44
N ALA A 337 5.82 -34.05 -7.32
CA ALA A 337 6.40 -34.11 -8.66
C ALA A 337 6.08 -32.84 -9.44
N LEU A 338 7.08 -32.31 -10.13
CA LEU A 338 6.88 -31.14 -10.98
C LEU A 338 6.17 -31.57 -12.28
N PRO A 339 5.15 -30.80 -12.72
CA PRO A 339 4.56 -31.01 -14.02
C PRO A 339 5.58 -30.80 -15.15
N GLU A 340 5.34 -31.39 -16.31
CA GLU A 340 6.21 -31.22 -17.46
C GLU A 340 6.27 -29.78 -17.95
N ARG A 341 5.11 -29.11 -17.96
CA ARG A 341 4.99 -27.71 -18.33
C ARG A 341 4.95 -26.83 -17.09
N ALA A 342 5.65 -25.71 -17.16
CA ALA A 342 5.56 -24.71 -16.11
C ALA A 342 4.15 -24.10 -16.09
N PRO A 343 3.47 -24.03 -14.93
CA PRO A 343 2.23 -23.28 -14.83
C PRO A 343 2.52 -21.79 -15.11
N THR A 344 1.54 -21.07 -15.66
CA THR A 344 1.66 -19.62 -15.81
C THR A 344 1.48 -18.95 -14.45
N LEU A 345 2.50 -18.21 -14.00
CA LEU A 345 2.42 -17.44 -12.77
C LEU A 345 1.70 -16.12 -13.03
N ARG A 346 0.62 -15.89 -12.31
CA ARG A 346 -0.15 -14.65 -12.34
C ARG A 346 0.20 -13.83 -11.10
N LEU A 347 0.74 -12.63 -11.31
CA LEU A 347 1.11 -11.71 -10.24
C LEU A 347 0.17 -10.51 -10.27
N GLY A 348 -0.57 -10.32 -9.17
CA GLY A 348 -1.56 -9.27 -9.02
C GLY A 348 -1.01 -8.07 -8.25
N TYR A 349 -1.31 -6.87 -8.75
CA TYR A 349 -0.95 -5.62 -8.09
C TYR A 349 -2.05 -4.58 -8.26
N ARG A 350 -2.09 -3.61 -7.36
CA ARG A 350 -2.89 -2.40 -7.53
C ARG A 350 -1.96 -1.26 -7.92
N PRO A 351 -2.28 -0.50 -8.98
CA PRO A 351 -1.47 0.63 -9.40
C PRO A 351 -1.29 1.66 -8.28
N GLU A 352 -0.12 2.21 -8.17
CA GLU A 352 0.19 3.30 -7.25
C GLU A 352 -0.16 4.65 -7.89
N VAL A 353 -0.29 5.65 -7.04
CA VAL A 353 -0.71 6.99 -7.44
C VAL A 353 0.40 8.00 -7.16
N MET A 354 0.81 8.74 -8.19
CA MET A 354 1.69 9.89 -8.02
C MET A 354 0.83 11.13 -7.76
N VAL A 355 1.06 11.80 -6.62
CA VAL A 355 0.47 13.11 -6.32
C VAL A 355 1.51 14.18 -6.53
N PHE A 356 1.15 15.25 -7.24
CA PHE A 356 2.04 16.38 -7.48
C PHE A 356 1.31 17.72 -7.36
N LEU A 357 2.09 18.77 -7.06
CA LEU A 357 1.61 20.13 -7.02
C LEU A 357 1.80 20.80 -8.38
N ALA A 358 0.81 21.59 -8.80
CA ALA A 358 0.88 22.42 -10.01
C ALA A 358 1.79 23.62 -9.81
N GLN A 359 3.08 23.36 -9.61
CA GLN A 359 4.13 24.38 -9.50
C GLN A 359 4.84 24.56 -10.85
N GLY A 360 5.37 25.74 -11.13
CA GLY A 360 6.06 26.03 -12.38
C GLY A 360 5.10 26.25 -13.56
N THR A 361 5.56 25.94 -14.76
CA THR A 361 4.86 26.25 -16.02
C THR A 361 4.24 24.98 -16.62
N PRO A 362 2.92 24.91 -16.86
CA PRO A 362 2.31 23.81 -17.61
C PRO A 362 2.76 23.82 -19.09
N PRO A 363 2.68 22.70 -19.85
CA PRO A 363 2.15 21.41 -19.43
C PRO A 363 3.13 20.56 -18.58
N TYR A 364 2.56 19.75 -17.72
CA TYR A 364 3.34 18.81 -16.90
C TYR A 364 3.52 17.47 -17.62
N ALA A 365 4.56 16.76 -17.25
CA ALA A 365 4.81 15.42 -17.75
C ALA A 365 5.40 14.52 -16.65
N LEU A 366 4.93 13.29 -16.58
CA LEU A 366 5.58 12.24 -15.80
C LEU A 366 6.79 11.73 -16.58
N VAL A 367 7.89 11.49 -15.89
CA VAL A 367 9.14 10.93 -16.44
C VAL A 367 9.56 9.73 -15.61
N ALA A 368 10.19 8.75 -16.26
CA ALA A 368 10.72 7.57 -15.56
C ALA A 368 11.93 6.98 -16.28
N GLY A 369 12.65 6.12 -15.55
CA GLY A 369 13.78 5.38 -16.06
C GLY A 369 15.06 6.20 -16.04
N SER A 370 15.67 6.33 -14.88
CA SER A 370 16.95 7.01 -14.72
C SER A 370 17.83 6.30 -13.70
N ALA A 371 19.05 5.99 -14.10
CA ALA A 371 20.06 5.49 -13.17
C ALA A 371 20.59 6.58 -12.22
N ARG A 372 20.35 7.86 -12.53
CA ARG A 372 20.93 9.01 -11.82
C ARG A 372 19.91 9.84 -11.07
N ALA A 373 18.76 10.09 -11.69
CA ALA A 373 17.74 10.97 -11.12
C ALA A 373 17.12 10.35 -9.87
N ARG A 374 16.80 11.22 -8.93
CA ARG A 374 16.09 10.87 -7.71
C ARG A 374 15.04 11.93 -7.45
N ARG A 375 13.80 11.52 -7.34
CA ARG A 375 12.71 12.41 -6.90
C ARG A 375 13.05 13.00 -5.53
N ALA A 376 12.85 14.30 -5.38
CA ALA A 376 13.02 14.98 -4.09
C ALA A 376 11.99 14.46 -3.08
N THR A 377 12.43 14.20 -1.85
CA THR A 377 11.51 13.86 -0.77
C THR A 377 10.78 15.11 -0.30
N VAL A 378 9.44 15.08 -0.39
CA VAL A 378 8.58 16.18 0.06
C VAL A 378 7.55 15.63 1.05
N PRO A 379 7.12 16.39 2.08
CA PRO A 379 6.14 15.95 3.07
C PRO A 379 4.70 16.00 2.50
N MET A 380 4.50 15.39 1.34
CA MET A 380 3.23 15.42 0.61
C MET A 380 2.05 14.83 1.40
N PRO A 381 2.20 13.72 2.17
CA PRO A 381 1.10 13.20 2.99
C PRO A 381 0.57 14.25 3.98
N ALA A 382 1.47 14.92 4.70
CA ALA A 382 1.11 15.96 5.65
C ALA A 382 0.41 17.16 4.97
N LEU A 383 0.83 17.51 3.75
CA LEU A 383 0.17 18.56 2.95
C LEU A 383 -1.24 18.12 2.53
N VAL A 384 -1.42 16.90 2.05
CA VAL A 384 -2.75 16.38 1.68
C VAL A 384 -3.69 16.39 2.89
N ASP A 385 -3.21 15.98 4.07
CA ASP A 385 -3.98 16.02 5.31
C ASP A 385 -4.32 17.45 5.76
N ALA A 386 -3.39 18.39 5.58
CA ALA A 386 -3.65 19.80 5.86
C ALA A 386 -4.72 20.37 4.92
N LEU A 387 -4.65 20.06 3.63
CA LEU A 387 -5.64 20.49 2.64
C LEU A 387 -7.02 19.87 2.89
N ARG A 388 -7.10 18.64 3.36
CA ARG A 388 -8.37 18.02 3.77
C ARG A 388 -8.99 18.70 4.99
N ARG A 389 -8.18 19.11 5.96
CA ARG A 389 -8.67 19.87 7.13
C ARG A 389 -9.21 21.25 6.75
N ASP A 390 -8.57 21.91 5.76
CA ASP A 390 -8.93 23.25 5.31
C ASP A 390 -10.12 23.25 4.33
N ARG A 391 -10.16 22.30 3.39
CA ARG A 391 -11.12 22.25 2.28
C ARG A 391 -12.26 21.25 2.48
N GLY A 392 -12.23 20.51 3.57
CA GLY A 392 -13.18 19.44 3.86
C GLY A 392 -12.58 18.04 3.66
N ALA A 393 -13.08 17.08 4.45
CA ALA A 393 -12.55 15.70 4.47
C ALA A 393 -12.67 14.98 3.11
N GLU A 394 -13.64 15.37 2.28
CA GLU A 394 -13.88 14.82 0.94
C GLU A 394 -12.91 15.38 -0.12
N TRP A 395 -12.08 16.38 0.24
CA TRP A 395 -11.16 16.95 -0.73
C TRP A 395 -10.11 15.95 -1.19
N GLN A 396 -9.89 15.89 -2.50
CA GLN A 396 -8.90 15.04 -3.14
C GLN A 396 -8.15 15.84 -4.22
N PRO A 397 -6.87 15.49 -4.51
CA PRO A 397 -6.18 16.00 -5.68
C PRO A 397 -6.97 15.66 -6.96
N ALA A 398 -7.05 16.60 -7.89
CA ALA A 398 -7.78 16.40 -9.15
C ALA A 398 -7.11 15.30 -10.00
N PRO A 399 -7.87 14.51 -10.73
CA PRO A 399 -7.29 13.51 -11.63
C PRO A 399 -6.42 14.14 -12.72
N ALA A 400 -5.31 13.46 -13.03
CA ALA A 400 -4.52 13.67 -14.23
C ALA A 400 -4.29 12.31 -14.90
N TYR A 401 -4.17 12.30 -16.21
CA TYR A 401 -4.09 11.08 -17.01
C TYR A 401 -2.80 11.05 -17.81
N LEU A 402 -2.17 9.86 -17.87
CA LEU A 402 -1.01 9.63 -18.73
C LEU A 402 -1.43 9.64 -20.19
N SER A 403 -0.75 10.44 -20.99
CA SER A 403 -0.86 10.39 -22.45
C SER A 403 0.18 9.42 -23.03
N THR A 404 0.19 9.26 -24.35
CA THR A 404 1.15 8.38 -25.04
C THR A 404 2.60 8.73 -24.67
N ALA A 405 3.36 7.70 -24.30
CA ALA A 405 4.77 7.84 -23.94
C ALA A 405 5.63 8.30 -25.12
N THR A 406 6.58 9.15 -24.86
CA THR A 406 7.65 9.51 -25.78
C THR A 406 9.00 9.10 -25.22
N VAL A 407 9.86 8.55 -26.07
CA VAL A 407 11.23 8.19 -25.70
C VAL A 407 12.07 9.47 -25.60
N LEU A 408 12.81 9.60 -24.51
CA LEU A 408 13.80 10.67 -24.31
C LEU A 408 15.22 10.12 -24.59
N ALA A 409 15.96 9.81 -23.53
CA ALA A 409 17.30 9.20 -23.69
C ALA A 409 17.24 7.67 -23.84
N GLY A 410 16.05 7.04 -23.69
CA GLY A 410 15.88 5.59 -23.81
C GLY A 410 16.79 4.82 -22.85
N ASP A 411 17.32 3.71 -23.32
CA ASP A 411 18.15 2.79 -22.52
C ASP A 411 19.46 3.45 -22.01
N ALA A 412 19.92 4.50 -22.66
CA ALA A 412 21.11 5.24 -22.22
C ALA A 412 20.92 5.90 -20.84
N ALA A 413 19.67 6.26 -20.48
CA ALA A 413 19.35 6.80 -19.17
C ALA A 413 19.41 5.75 -18.05
N LEU A 414 19.24 4.47 -18.38
CA LEU A 414 19.24 3.35 -17.43
C LEU A 414 20.65 2.88 -17.06
N VAL A 415 21.67 3.30 -17.81
CA VAL A 415 23.06 2.95 -17.53
C VAL A 415 23.64 3.94 -16.53
N ALA A 416 24.08 3.41 -15.38
CA ALA A 416 24.81 4.23 -14.42
C ALA A 416 26.12 4.75 -15.06
N PRO A 417 26.45 6.06 -14.90
CA PRO A 417 27.73 6.54 -15.36
C PRO A 417 28.83 5.78 -14.62
N PRO A 418 29.99 5.54 -15.27
CA PRO A 418 31.15 5.02 -14.56
C PRO A 418 31.42 5.92 -13.36
N GLU A 419 31.67 5.31 -12.21
CA GLU A 419 32.01 6.07 -11.00
C GLU A 419 33.15 7.03 -11.30
N PRO A 420 33.03 8.31 -10.94
CA PRO A 420 34.10 9.26 -11.17
C PRO A 420 35.33 8.71 -10.47
N ARG A 421 36.39 8.47 -11.26
CA ARG A 421 37.67 7.99 -10.73
C ARG A 421 38.08 8.96 -9.63
N ASP A 422 38.20 8.47 -8.41
CA ASP A 422 38.53 9.30 -7.25
C ASP A 422 40.02 9.66 -7.30
N TRP A 423 40.36 10.59 -8.23
CA TRP A 423 41.72 11.06 -8.44
C TRP A 423 42.29 11.68 -7.15
N LYS A 424 41.43 12.14 -6.21
CA LYS A 424 41.84 12.65 -4.92
C LYS A 424 42.40 11.54 -4.02
N ALA A 425 41.79 10.35 -4.04
CA ALA A 425 42.34 9.19 -3.34
C ALA A 425 43.69 8.78 -3.92
N TRP A 426 43.85 8.79 -5.25
CA TRP A 426 45.13 8.53 -5.90
C TRP A 426 46.18 9.57 -5.54
N LEU A 427 45.83 10.84 -5.48
CA LEU A 427 46.73 11.91 -5.09
C LEU A 427 47.13 11.79 -3.62
N LEU A 428 46.20 11.47 -2.73
CA LEU A 428 46.46 11.18 -1.30
C LEU A 428 47.43 10.01 -1.13
N TRP A 429 47.19 8.89 -1.83
CA TRP A 429 48.12 7.74 -1.87
C TRP A 429 49.48 8.12 -2.40
N GLY A 430 49.57 8.92 -3.47
CA GLY A 430 50.79 9.44 -4.01
C GLY A 430 51.60 10.26 -3.00
N VAL A 431 50.97 11.21 -2.31
CA VAL A 431 51.58 12.03 -1.25
C VAL A 431 52.05 11.17 -0.08
N LEU A 432 51.25 10.19 0.32
CA LEU A 432 51.60 9.27 1.42
C LEU A 432 52.86 8.45 1.08
N LEU A 433 52.91 7.89 -0.13
CA LEU A 433 54.07 7.11 -0.60
C LEU A 433 55.30 7.98 -0.75
N LEU A 434 55.18 9.21 -1.24
CA LEU A 434 56.24 10.17 -1.35
C LEU A 434 56.80 10.54 0.02
N GLY A 435 55.90 10.83 1.01
CA GLY A 435 56.27 11.11 2.38
C GLY A 435 56.97 9.93 3.05
N ALA A 436 56.46 8.72 2.91
CA ALA A 436 57.09 7.49 3.41
C ALA A 436 58.45 7.22 2.78
N GLY A 437 58.55 7.45 1.45
CA GLY A 437 59.81 7.33 0.73
C GLY A 437 60.88 8.32 1.19
N LEU A 438 60.48 9.56 1.49
CA LEU A 438 61.34 10.61 2.00
C LEU A 438 61.86 10.29 3.40
N VAL A 439 60.99 9.81 4.28
CA VAL A 439 61.36 9.35 5.64
C VAL A 439 62.32 8.16 5.56
N ALA A 440 62.03 7.18 4.66
CA ALA A 440 62.92 6.05 4.47
C ALA A 440 64.28 6.46 3.92
N ALA A 441 64.36 7.41 2.99
CA ALA A 441 65.58 7.96 2.43
C ALA A 441 66.43 8.69 3.50
N PHE A 442 65.78 9.48 4.35
CA PHE A 442 66.45 10.13 5.50
C PHE A 442 66.99 9.11 6.52
N ALA A 443 66.19 8.11 6.86
CA ALA A 443 66.59 7.02 7.75
C ALA A 443 67.83 6.26 7.18
N PHE A 444 67.78 5.95 5.89
CA PHE A 444 68.92 5.28 5.22
C PHE A 444 70.16 6.17 5.13
N SER A 445 70.01 7.47 4.92
CA SER A 445 71.10 8.45 4.90
C SER A 445 71.78 8.54 6.28
N LEU A 446 71.01 8.55 7.39
CA LEU A 446 71.53 8.55 8.75
C LEU A 446 72.24 7.26 9.12
N LEU A 447 71.80 6.12 8.62
CA LEU A 447 72.49 4.82 8.81
C LEU A 447 73.82 4.72 8.05
N ARG A 448 73.98 5.38 6.91
CA ARG A 448 75.18 5.42 6.10
C ARG A 448 76.23 6.41 6.59
N GLY A 449 75.85 7.36 7.44
CA GLY A 449 76.72 8.43 7.95
C GLY A 449 77.54 8.12 9.21
N ARG A 450 77.68 6.85 9.61
CA ARG A 450 78.61 6.47 10.72
C ARG A 450 79.95 6.05 10.08
N PRO A 451 81.03 6.84 10.28
CA PRO A 451 82.37 6.36 9.98
C PRO A 451 82.76 5.29 10.99
N PRO A 452 83.51 4.25 10.57
CA PRO A 452 84.08 3.25 11.54
C PRO A 452 85.03 3.95 12.48
N ALA A 453 84.92 3.64 13.78
CA ALA A 453 85.87 4.05 14.81
C ALA A 453 87.19 3.29 14.69
#